data_ac5250e0b754ae22006d266dd593bf3f
#
_entry.id   ac5250e0b754ae22006d266dd593bf3f
#
_cell.length_a   1.000
_cell.length_b   1.000
_cell.length_c   1.000
_cell.angle_alpha   90.00
_cell.angle_beta   90.00
_cell.angle_gamma   90.00
#
_symmetry.space_group_name_H-M   'P 1'
#
loop_
_entity.id
_entity.type
_entity.pdbx_description
1 polymer ?
#
loop_
_entity_poly.entity_id
_entity_poly.type
_entity_poly.pdbx_seq_one_letter_code
_entity_poly.pdbx_strand_id
1 'polypeptide(L)'
;MSTFRLPTFFLMSVLLVSILVFSIESNDGIEGTPLPVYPVEVSTAGESGDLWFCIGPTGELDGISERTITLTSFSKADTFGRVTIADDLGNDIEREILIEAGQSLDIKPEQSVSGSKWAAVTIEIPSGEVLVKQKIIGNGLDSEPCVTSTSDSWYFPWSSTLRPGNKASLLFYNPFQAPAVADLHFVGDIGRRETLDSQGVVIPSRSLVVFDITTRIPDSSVVSATVDVRVGQLVVARMQTAEDGNQKGLDLLYGSNRASSRVFLTGYEQGPEGNELISILNPNNELVEVEVSFLGSGGQKLQTRKLELRALQRQVLELETFGNPTYGVEVKSFDGEPIAASFVSWAGKSSDLELLDVGLNTQNGVDLAARKWKLLLENSSFESGYLSVFNPNSKTIASIKFSNQESLLSLGIPDQIELDGLESISFPIADTVIKTLDIDSTSPVLVSVVGQNSSGFYLETGVAVSKTSAIPLP
;
A
#
# COMPACT_ATOMS: atom_id res chain seq x y z
N MET A 1 -48.21 -13.03 -62.80
CA MET A 1 -48.59 -12.51 -61.47
C MET A 1 -47.31 -12.35 -60.64
N SER A 2 -46.80 -11.16 -60.59
CA SER A 2 -45.59 -10.81 -59.86
C SER A 2 -45.99 -10.28 -58.51
N THR A 3 -45.74 -11.03 -57.44
CA THR A 3 -46.02 -10.59 -56.08
C THR A 3 -44.83 -9.82 -55.56
N PHE A 4 -45.03 -8.55 -55.35
CA PHE A 4 -44.16 -7.60 -54.74
C PHE A 4 -43.65 -8.05 -53.35
N ARG A 5 -42.37 -8.32 -53.21
CA ARG A 5 -41.68 -8.62 -51.93
C ARG A 5 -40.93 -7.41 -51.37
N LEU A 6 -41.31 -6.20 -51.76
CA LEU A 6 -40.65 -4.95 -51.31
C LEU A 6 -40.90 -4.54 -49.85
N PRO A 7 -42.07 -4.77 -49.19
CA PRO A 7 -42.27 -4.30 -47.83
C PRO A 7 -41.48 -5.05 -46.76
N THR A 8 -41.18 -6.34 -46.98
CA THR A 8 -40.40 -7.16 -46.03
C THR A 8 -38.92 -6.78 -45.96
N PHE A 9 -38.31 -6.44 -47.06
CA PHE A 9 -36.91 -5.98 -47.08
C PHE A 9 -36.78 -4.58 -46.45
N PHE A 10 -37.74 -3.73 -46.63
CA PHE A 10 -37.75 -2.38 -45.99
C PHE A 10 -37.93 -2.45 -44.47
N LEU A 11 -38.81 -3.34 -44.02
CA LEU A 11 -39.01 -3.57 -42.59
C LEU A 11 -37.75 -4.18 -41.91
N MET A 12 -37.07 -5.10 -42.59
CA MET A 12 -35.86 -5.72 -42.08
C MET A 12 -34.65 -4.77 -42.06
N SER A 13 -34.54 -3.88 -43.03
CA SER A 13 -33.50 -2.85 -43.05
C SER A 13 -33.75 -1.76 -41.99
N VAL A 14 -35.00 -1.36 -41.74
CA VAL A 14 -35.33 -0.42 -40.66
C VAL A 14 -35.04 -1.05 -39.27
N LEU A 15 -35.35 -2.33 -39.13
CA LEU A 15 -35.05 -3.07 -37.86
C LEU A 15 -33.55 -3.21 -37.62
N LEU A 16 -32.75 -3.50 -38.66
CA LEU A 16 -31.29 -3.57 -38.59
C LEU A 16 -30.66 -2.21 -38.26
N VAL A 17 -31.13 -1.13 -38.87
CA VAL A 17 -30.66 0.23 -38.60
C VAL A 17 -31.05 0.64 -37.16
N SER A 18 -32.25 0.28 -36.68
CA SER A 18 -32.68 0.55 -35.31
C SER A 18 -31.81 -0.20 -34.29
N ILE A 19 -31.42 -1.47 -34.56
CA ILE A 19 -30.53 -2.25 -33.71
C ILE A 19 -29.14 -1.64 -33.71
N LEU A 20 -28.64 -1.18 -34.86
CA LEU A 20 -27.34 -0.52 -34.96
C LEU A 20 -27.31 0.83 -34.22
N VAL A 21 -28.35 1.64 -34.34
CA VAL A 21 -28.45 2.91 -33.61
C VAL A 21 -28.57 2.67 -32.11
N PHE A 22 -29.39 1.69 -31.68
CA PHE A 22 -29.45 1.31 -30.25
C PHE A 22 -28.12 0.74 -29.73
N SER A 23 -27.34 0.02 -30.56
CA SER A 23 -26.02 -0.49 -30.16
C SER A 23 -24.98 0.61 -30.08
N ILE A 24 -25.15 1.73 -30.79
CA ILE A 24 -24.24 2.88 -30.73
C ILE A 24 -24.59 3.78 -29.53
N GLU A 25 -25.86 3.93 -29.16
CA GLU A 25 -26.26 4.71 -27.98
C GLU A 25 -26.09 3.96 -26.64
N SER A 26 -25.98 2.63 -26.67
CA SER A 26 -25.71 1.86 -25.45
C SER A 26 -24.23 1.69 -25.14
N ASN A 27 -23.34 2.28 -25.91
CA ASN A 27 -21.90 2.23 -25.70
C ASN A 27 -21.33 3.53 -25.14
N ASP A 28 -22.18 4.40 -24.60
CA ASP A 28 -21.76 5.32 -23.56
C ASP A 28 -21.48 4.47 -22.31
N GLY A 29 -20.35 3.76 -22.38
CA GLY A 29 -19.70 3.29 -21.19
C GLY A 29 -19.62 4.49 -20.27
N ILE A 30 -20.18 4.37 -19.10
CA ILE A 30 -19.84 5.23 -17.97
C ILE A 30 -18.33 5.08 -17.84
N GLU A 31 -17.60 5.91 -18.56
CA GLU A 31 -16.23 6.23 -18.20
C GLU A 31 -16.34 6.88 -16.82
N GLY A 32 -16.44 6.04 -15.79
CA GLY A 32 -16.17 6.46 -14.44
C GLY A 32 -14.79 7.06 -14.51
N THR A 33 -14.71 8.39 -14.45
CA THR A 33 -13.44 9.08 -14.22
C THR A 33 -12.78 8.31 -13.07
N PRO A 34 -11.60 7.73 -13.25
CA PRO A 34 -10.90 7.04 -12.17
C PRO A 34 -10.87 8.03 -11.00
N LEU A 35 -11.46 7.65 -9.89
CA LEU A 35 -11.38 8.47 -8.69
C LEU A 35 -9.89 8.63 -8.40
N PRO A 36 -9.39 9.86 -8.24
CA PRO A 36 -7.99 10.07 -7.94
C PRO A 36 -7.67 9.27 -6.68
N VAL A 37 -6.67 8.43 -6.77
CA VAL A 37 -6.18 7.66 -5.66
C VAL A 37 -5.38 8.59 -4.78
N TYR A 38 -5.76 8.67 -3.54
CA TYR A 38 -5.09 9.47 -2.53
C TYR A 38 -4.31 8.53 -1.60
N PRO A 39 -3.21 8.99 -0.98
CA PRO A 39 -2.63 8.27 0.15
C PRO A 39 -3.73 8.01 1.20
N VAL A 40 -3.54 6.99 2.02
CA VAL A 40 -4.52 6.66 3.06
C VAL A 40 -4.89 7.92 3.83
N GLU A 41 -6.17 8.25 3.89
CA GLU A 41 -6.67 9.53 4.39
C GLU A 41 -7.62 9.34 5.56
N VAL A 42 -7.57 10.29 6.49
CA VAL A 42 -8.61 10.46 7.53
C VAL A 42 -9.54 11.58 7.10
N SER A 43 -10.84 11.33 7.07
CA SER A 43 -11.85 12.36 6.81
C SER A 43 -11.89 13.39 7.94
N THR A 44 -12.08 14.65 7.61
CA THR A 44 -12.30 15.70 8.59
C THR A 44 -13.77 15.72 9.05
N ALA A 45 -14.00 16.01 10.31
CA ALA A 45 -15.34 16.06 10.90
C ALA A 45 -16.28 16.97 10.08
N GLY A 46 -17.31 16.38 9.47
CA GLY A 46 -18.31 17.07 8.66
C GLY A 46 -18.35 16.67 7.18
N GLU A 47 -17.38 15.89 6.69
CA GLU A 47 -17.43 15.27 5.37
C GLU A 47 -18.05 13.86 5.44
N SER A 48 -18.46 13.29 4.29
CA SER A 48 -19.04 11.95 4.22
C SER A 48 -18.13 10.91 4.84
N GLY A 49 -18.67 10.08 5.72
CA GLY A 49 -17.96 9.15 6.60
C GLY A 49 -16.85 8.31 5.95
N ASP A 50 -15.93 7.88 6.78
CA ASP A 50 -14.76 7.08 6.38
C ASP A 50 -15.14 5.60 6.21
N LEU A 51 -14.59 5.00 5.18
CA LEU A 51 -14.67 3.58 4.90
C LEU A 51 -13.25 3.02 4.86
N TRP A 52 -12.96 2.05 5.74
CA TRP A 52 -11.64 1.45 5.87
C TRP A 52 -11.70 -0.04 5.55
N PHE A 53 -10.65 -0.53 4.92
CA PHE A 53 -10.48 -1.94 4.57
C PHE A 53 -9.16 -2.47 5.13
N CYS A 54 -9.24 -3.44 6.02
CA CYS A 54 -8.10 -4.12 6.62
C CYS A 54 -8.12 -5.59 6.20
N ILE A 55 -7.13 -6.05 5.45
CA ILE A 55 -7.01 -7.43 5.00
C ILE A 55 -5.77 -8.04 5.63
N GLY A 56 -5.80 -9.31 6.03
CA GLY A 56 -4.61 -9.95 6.53
C GLY A 56 -4.86 -11.33 7.13
N PRO A 57 -3.82 -11.96 7.68
CA PRO A 57 -3.92 -13.24 8.36
C PRO A 57 -4.69 -13.13 9.67
N THR A 58 -5.10 -14.26 10.21
CA THR A 58 -5.54 -14.44 11.61
C THR A 58 -4.46 -15.19 12.38
N GLY A 59 -4.61 -15.29 13.70
CA GLY A 59 -3.74 -16.12 14.54
C GLY A 59 -3.81 -17.64 14.24
N GLU A 60 -4.73 -18.08 13.36
CA GLU A 60 -4.83 -19.49 12.90
C GLU A 60 -3.86 -19.80 11.74
N LEU A 61 -3.20 -18.80 11.16
CA LEU A 61 -2.18 -19.02 10.14
C LEU A 61 -0.85 -19.36 10.81
N ASP A 62 -0.20 -20.43 10.34
CA ASP A 62 1.12 -20.86 10.85
C ASP A 62 2.13 -19.71 10.75
N GLY A 63 2.84 -19.44 11.85
CA GLY A 63 3.82 -18.36 11.96
C GLY A 63 3.22 -17.00 12.34
N ILE A 64 1.90 -16.90 12.51
CA ILE A 64 1.21 -15.72 13.03
C ILE A 64 0.71 -15.99 14.45
N SER A 65 1.01 -15.11 15.37
CA SER A 65 0.53 -15.22 16.75
C SER A 65 -0.67 -14.31 17.05
N GLU A 66 -0.73 -13.17 16.39
CA GLU A 66 -1.77 -12.17 16.64
C GLU A 66 -1.91 -11.21 15.47
N ARG A 67 -3.15 -10.79 15.18
CA ARG A 67 -3.46 -9.62 14.38
C ARG A 67 -4.43 -8.73 15.13
N THR A 68 -4.06 -7.46 15.32
CA THR A 68 -4.90 -6.45 15.96
C THR A 68 -5.16 -5.31 14.99
N ILE A 69 -6.41 -4.89 14.88
CA ILE A 69 -6.84 -3.69 14.14
C ILE A 69 -7.25 -2.67 15.18
N THR A 70 -6.53 -1.56 15.26
CA THR A 70 -6.76 -0.48 16.21
C THR A 70 -7.45 0.69 15.50
N LEU A 71 -8.60 1.09 16.05
CA LEU A 71 -9.36 2.26 15.64
C LEU A 71 -9.14 3.35 16.67
N THR A 72 -8.52 4.46 16.31
CA THR A 72 -8.27 5.58 17.24
C THR A 72 -9.12 6.77 16.85
N SER A 73 -9.97 7.22 17.78
CA SER A 73 -10.83 8.40 17.61
C SER A 73 -10.09 9.67 18.04
N PHE A 74 -10.08 10.66 17.16
CA PHE A 74 -9.65 12.03 17.44
C PHE A 74 -10.84 12.98 17.66
N SER A 75 -12.04 12.44 17.58
CA SER A 75 -13.28 13.17 17.80
C SER A 75 -13.44 13.58 19.25
N LYS A 76 -14.09 14.74 19.48
CA LYS A 76 -14.43 15.24 20.82
C LYS A 76 -15.71 14.60 21.40
N ALA A 77 -16.41 13.81 20.62
CA ALA A 77 -17.61 13.07 20.98
C ALA A 77 -17.43 11.59 20.62
N ASP A 78 -18.21 10.74 21.25
CA ASP A 78 -18.24 9.32 20.93
C ASP A 78 -18.58 9.09 19.46
N THR A 79 -17.87 8.14 18.84
CA THR A 79 -18.00 7.84 17.42
C THR A 79 -18.63 6.47 17.27
N PHE A 80 -19.71 6.40 16.51
CA PHE A 80 -20.41 5.15 16.17
C PHE A 80 -19.97 4.68 14.81
N GLY A 81 -19.90 3.36 14.65
CA GLY A 81 -19.54 2.76 13.40
C GLY A 81 -20.05 1.33 13.25
N ARG A 82 -19.74 0.73 12.12
CA ARG A 82 -20.07 -0.64 11.80
C ARG A 82 -18.80 -1.38 11.36
N VAL A 83 -18.70 -2.63 11.77
CA VAL A 83 -17.61 -3.52 11.37
C VAL A 83 -18.22 -4.74 10.71
N THR A 84 -17.74 -5.03 9.50
CA THR A 84 -18.05 -6.26 8.76
C THR A 84 -16.78 -7.08 8.61
N ILE A 85 -16.80 -8.35 8.99
CA ILE A 85 -15.67 -9.26 8.92
C ILE A 85 -16.02 -10.38 7.94
N ALA A 86 -15.31 -10.47 6.82
CA ALA A 86 -15.39 -11.55 5.85
C ALA A 86 -14.15 -12.44 5.96
N ASP A 87 -14.30 -13.75 5.89
CA ASP A 87 -13.19 -14.69 6.01
C ASP A 87 -12.98 -15.56 4.75
N ASP A 88 -11.92 -16.36 4.77
CA ASP A 88 -11.57 -17.28 3.70
C ASP A 88 -12.45 -18.56 3.66
N LEU A 89 -13.34 -18.75 4.63
CA LEU A 89 -14.32 -19.86 4.68
C LEU A 89 -15.69 -19.41 4.16
N GLY A 90 -15.87 -18.14 3.82
CA GLY A 90 -17.12 -17.58 3.29
C GLY A 90 -18.10 -17.09 4.37
N ASN A 91 -17.63 -16.88 5.59
CA ASN A 91 -18.42 -16.23 6.64
C ASN A 91 -18.38 -14.70 6.45
N ASP A 92 -19.50 -14.04 6.75
CA ASP A 92 -19.69 -12.59 6.71
C ASP A 92 -20.44 -12.19 8.00
N ILE A 93 -19.74 -11.49 8.91
CA ILE A 93 -20.23 -11.15 10.24
C ILE A 93 -20.24 -9.63 10.37
N GLU A 94 -21.39 -9.06 10.73
CA GLU A 94 -21.59 -7.63 10.91
C GLU A 94 -21.90 -7.30 12.38
N ARG A 95 -21.31 -6.22 12.91
CA ARG A 95 -21.59 -5.69 14.24
C ARG A 95 -21.44 -4.18 14.30
N GLU A 96 -22.21 -3.54 15.18
CA GLU A 96 -22.02 -2.14 15.51
C GLU A 96 -20.91 -1.97 16.53
N ILE A 97 -20.21 -0.84 16.45
CA ILE A 97 -19.14 -0.46 17.37
C ILE A 97 -19.36 0.95 17.90
N LEU A 98 -18.81 1.20 19.08
CA LEU A 98 -18.71 2.51 19.72
C LEU A 98 -17.25 2.75 20.09
N ILE A 99 -16.71 3.89 19.67
CA ILE A 99 -15.39 4.36 20.06
C ILE A 99 -15.60 5.61 20.90
N GLU A 100 -15.21 5.58 22.17
CA GLU A 100 -15.30 6.73 23.06
C GLU A 100 -14.44 7.89 22.58
N ALA A 101 -14.84 9.10 22.89
CA ALA A 101 -14.13 10.32 22.48
C ALA A 101 -12.64 10.29 22.90
N GLY A 102 -11.74 10.41 21.91
CA GLY A 102 -10.30 10.39 22.12
C GLY A 102 -9.73 9.06 22.60
N GLN A 103 -10.47 7.96 22.47
CA GLN A 103 -10.01 6.61 22.85
C GLN A 103 -9.76 5.74 21.61
N SER A 104 -9.12 4.58 21.87
CA SER A 104 -8.88 3.56 20.87
C SER A 104 -9.74 2.31 21.15
N LEU A 105 -10.12 1.62 20.07
CA LEU A 105 -10.82 0.34 20.11
C LEU A 105 -10.02 -0.68 19.31
N ASP A 106 -9.68 -1.80 19.94
CA ASP A 106 -9.00 -2.91 19.28
C ASP A 106 -9.99 -3.98 18.80
N ILE A 107 -9.79 -4.45 17.58
CA ILE A 107 -10.52 -5.54 16.94
C ILE A 107 -9.53 -6.66 16.61
N LYS A 108 -9.80 -7.87 17.12
CA LYS A 108 -9.08 -9.10 16.78
C LYS A 108 -10.01 -9.98 15.94
N PRO A 109 -9.77 -10.10 14.63
CA PRO A 109 -10.67 -10.83 13.73
C PRO A 109 -10.90 -12.27 14.13
N GLU A 110 -9.88 -12.97 14.63
CA GLU A 110 -9.96 -14.37 15.08
C GLU A 110 -10.99 -14.61 16.19
N GLN A 111 -11.35 -13.60 16.97
CA GLN A 111 -12.40 -13.71 17.99
C GLN A 111 -13.80 -13.80 17.38
N SER A 112 -13.94 -13.38 16.12
CA SER A 112 -15.21 -13.40 15.40
C SER A 112 -15.32 -14.56 14.41
N VAL A 113 -14.18 -14.95 13.78
CA VAL A 113 -14.13 -16.00 12.76
C VAL A 113 -13.21 -17.14 13.21
N SER A 114 -13.81 -18.19 13.74
CA SER A 114 -13.06 -19.34 14.27
C SER A 114 -12.59 -20.28 13.16
N GLY A 115 -11.31 -20.66 13.19
CA GLY A 115 -10.71 -21.61 12.25
C GLY A 115 -10.35 -21.03 10.88
N SER A 116 -10.64 -19.76 10.63
CA SER A 116 -10.25 -19.05 9.41
C SER A 116 -8.80 -18.59 9.51
N LYS A 117 -8.02 -18.79 8.45
CA LYS A 117 -6.62 -18.35 8.39
C LYS A 117 -6.48 -16.91 7.92
N TRP A 118 -7.49 -16.38 7.25
CA TRP A 118 -7.48 -15.06 6.63
C TRP A 118 -8.80 -14.34 6.87
N ALA A 119 -8.73 -13.05 7.12
CA ALA A 119 -9.91 -12.21 7.29
C ALA A 119 -9.73 -10.83 6.68
N ALA A 120 -10.79 -10.34 6.05
CA ALA A 120 -10.94 -8.95 5.65
C ALA A 120 -11.93 -8.25 6.58
N VAL A 121 -11.62 -7.03 6.98
CA VAL A 121 -12.45 -6.24 7.88
C VAL A 121 -12.78 -4.93 7.19
N THR A 122 -14.07 -4.67 6.99
CA THR A 122 -14.59 -3.38 6.56
C THR A 122 -15.06 -2.60 7.79
N ILE A 123 -14.66 -1.34 7.91
CA ILE A 123 -15.03 -0.46 9.01
C ILE A 123 -15.69 0.77 8.39
N GLU A 124 -16.94 1.02 8.76
CA GLU A 124 -17.74 2.16 8.32
C GLU A 124 -17.92 3.13 9.48
N ILE A 125 -17.43 4.35 9.32
CA ILE A 125 -17.55 5.44 10.31
C ILE A 125 -18.36 6.57 9.67
N PRO A 126 -19.67 6.67 9.90
CA PRO A 126 -20.53 7.66 9.24
C PRO A 126 -20.18 9.11 9.58
N SER A 127 -19.55 9.33 10.73
CA SER A 127 -19.14 10.67 11.17
C SER A 127 -18.07 10.56 12.25
N GLY A 128 -17.15 11.49 12.27
CA GLY A 128 -16.05 11.51 13.22
C GLY A 128 -14.71 11.49 12.51
N GLU A 129 -13.64 11.65 13.25
CA GLU A 129 -12.27 11.55 12.80
C GLU A 129 -11.65 10.32 13.43
N VAL A 130 -11.43 9.27 12.63
CA VAL A 130 -10.88 7.99 13.10
C VAL A 130 -9.74 7.56 12.18
N LEU A 131 -8.65 7.12 12.76
CA LEU A 131 -7.56 6.46 12.06
C LEU A 131 -7.61 4.96 12.37
N VAL A 132 -7.43 4.15 11.33
CA VAL A 132 -7.45 2.69 11.45
C VAL A 132 -6.11 2.13 10.99
N LYS A 133 -5.50 1.36 11.88
CA LYS A 133 -4.20 0.71 11.66
C LYS A 133 -4.29 -0.75 12.04
N GLN A 134 -3.57 -1.61 11.34
CA GLN A 134 -3.43 -3.01 11.71
C GLN A 134 -1.99 -3.32 12.09
N LYS A 135 -1.83 -4.25 13.04
CA LYS A 135 -0.56 -4.78 13.50
C LYS A 135 -0.62 -6.30 13.45
N ILE A 136 0.42 -6.91 12.92
CA ILE A 136 0.57 -8.36 12.79
C ILE A 136 1.84 -8.78 13.52
N ILE A 137 1.75 -9.75 14.40
CA ILE A 137 2.88 -10.31 15.15
C ILE A 137 2.93 -11.81 14.87
N GLY A 138 4.13 -12.32 14.67
CA GLY A 138 4.37 -13.74 14.40
C GLY A 138 5.87 -14.01 14.30
N ASN A 139 6.29 -14.71 13.23
CA ASN A 139 7.70 -14.87 12.88
C ASN A 139 8.33 -13.56 12.38
N GLY A 140 7.77 -12.45 12.77
CA GLY A 140 8.13 -11.08 12.46
C GLY A 140 7.10 -10.11 13.02
N LEU A 141 7.25 -8.85 12.68
CA LEU A 141 6.37 -7.76 13.03
C LEU A 141 6.05 -6.96 11.78
N ASP A 142 4.79 -6.62 11.61
CA ASP A 142 4.36 -5.67 10.59
C ASP A 142 3.27 -4.75 11.13
N SER A 143 3.22 -3.52 10.63
CA SER A 143 2.26 -2.52 11.06
C SER A 143 1.98 -1.54 9.94
N GLU A 144 0.72 -1.51 9.49
CA GLU A 144 0.28 -0.71 8.36
C GLU A 144 -1.05 -0.02 8.61
N PRO A 145 -1.27 1.21 8.11
CA PRO A 145 -2.60 1.79 8.01
C PRO A 145 -3.48 0.93 7.10
N CYS A 146 -4.76 0.78 7.46
CA CYS A 146 -5.73 0.19 6.55
C CYS A 146 -6.06 1.14 5.41
N VAL A 147 -6.46 0.63 4.24
CA VAL A 147 -6.76 1.46 3.07
C VAL A 147 -8.20 1.93 3.06
N THR A 148 -8.46 3.08 2.43
CA THR A 148 -9.79 3.70 2.36
C THR A 148 -10.44 3.61 0.98
N SER A 149 -9.77 2.98 0.02
CA SER A 149 -10.25 2.89 -1.36
C SER A 149 -10.11 1.51 -1.95
N THR A 150 -10.99 1.20 -2.87
CA THR A 150 -10.91 0.07 -3.78
C THR A 150 -10.35 0.53 -5.12
N SER A 151 -9.84 -0.40 -5.95
CA SER A 151 -9.33 -0.09 -7.28
C SER A 151 -9.64 -1.19 -8.28
N ASP A 152 -9.55 -0.85 -9.57
CA ASP A 152 -9.56 -1.77 -10.70
C ASP A 152 -8.15 -2.25 -11.10
N SER A 153 -7.10 -1.68 -10.52
CA SER A 153 -5.72 -2.04 -10.83
C SER A 153 -4.87 -2.03 -9.55
N TRP A 154 -3.98 -3.03 -9.41
CA TRP A 154 -3.05 -3.12 -8.30
C TRP A 154 -1.69 -3.61 -8.77
N TYR A 155 -0.63 -2.99 -8.25
CA TYR A 155 0.75 -3.28 -8.61
C TYR A 155 1.56 -3.69 -7.40
N PHE A 156 2.25 -4.82 -7.52
CA PHE A 156 3.15 -5.38 -6.53
C PHE A 156 4.52 -5.59 -7.18
N PRO A 157 5.41 -4.60 -7.16
CA PRO A 157 6.72 -4.72 -7.79
C PRO A 157 7.59 -5.82 -7.22
N TRP A 158 7.36 -6.21 -5.96
CA TRP A 158 8.16 -7.23 -5.29
C TRP A 158 7.34 -8.22 -4.47
N SER A 159 7.74 -9.46 -4.55
CA SER A 159 7.53 -10.57 -3.62
C SER A 159 8.62 -11.61 -3.88
N SER A 160 8.77 -12.63 -3.03
CA SER A 160 9.72 -13.73 -3.22
C SER A 160 9.07 -15.07 -2.94
N THR A 161 9.41 -16.05 -3.79
CA THR A 161 8.99 -17.45 -3.62
C THR A 161 10.20 -18.39 -3.60
N LEU A 162 11.40 -17.82 -3.41
CA LEU A 162 12.65 -18.58 -3.35
C LEU A 162 12.61 -19.55 -2.16
N ARG A 163 12.83 -20.83 -2.43
CA ARG A 163 12.86 -21.88 -1.41
C ARG A 163 14.26 -22.09 -0.85
N PRO A 164 14.36 -22.58 0.41
CA PRO A 164 13.26 -22.84 1.34
C PRO A 164 12.79 -21.53 2.03
N GLY A 165 11.58 -21.46 2.52
CA GLY A 165 11.14 -20.50 3.54
C GLY A 165 10.42 -19.25 3.05
N ASN A 166 10.59 -18.80 1.79
CA ASN A 166 9.83 -17.66 1.29
C ASN A 166 8.47 -18.09 0.76
N LYS A 167 7.40 -17.48 1.28
CA LYS A 167 6.00 -17.71 0.85
C LYS A 167 5.34 -16.37 0.55
N ALA A 168 4.62 -16.32 -0.57
CA ALA A 168 3.89 -15.14 -1.00
C ALA A 168 2.45 -15.50 -1.40
N SER A 169 1.49 -14.70 -0.95
CA SER A 169 0.07 -14.81 -1.30
C SER A 169 -0.51 -13.44 -1.61
N LEU A 170 -1.40 -13.38 -2.61
CA LEU A 170 -2.28 -12.23 -2.83
C LEU A 170 -3.63 -12.49 -2.17
N LEU A 171 -4.14 -11.47 -1.51
CA LEU A 171 -5.40 -11.47 -0.78
C LEU A 171 -6.35 -10.52 -1.51
N PHE A 172 -7.45 -11.05 -2.05
CA PHE A 172 -8.45 -10.30 -2.81
C PHE A 172 -9.70 -10.15 -1.97
N TYR A 173 -10.05 -8.94 -1.63
CA TYR A 173 -11.29 -8.66 -0.92
C TYR A 173 -12.25 -7.88 -1.80
N ASN A 174 -13.45 -8.42 -1.96
CA ASN A 174 -14.58 -7.78 -2.60
C ASN A 174 -15.57 -7.30 -1.53
N PRO A 175 -15.60 -6.01 -1.18
CA PRO A 175 -16.55 -5.50 -0.18
C PRO A 175 -17.98 -5.30 -0.74
N PHE A 176 -18.17 -5.48 -2.06
CA PHE A 176 -19.43 -5.16 -2.73
C PHE A 176 -20.40 -6.35 -2.83
N GLN A 177 -21.66 -6.04 -3.14
CA GLN A 177 -22.73 -7.04 -3.31
C GLN A 177 -22.66 -7.81 -4.63
N ALA A 178 -21.97 -7.27 -5.64
CA ALA A 178 -21.75 -7.92 -6.92
C ALA A 178 -20.41 -8.64 -6.93
N PRO A 179 -20.25 -9.77 -7.64
CA PRO A 179 -18.96 -10.42 -7.80
C PRO A 179 -18.01 -9.54 -8.62
N ALA A 180 -16.72 -9.66 -8.34
CA ALA A 180 -15.65 -9.06 -9.13
C ALA A 180 -14.89 -10.14 -9.92
N VAL A 181 -14.22 -9.74 -11.01
CA VAL A 181 -13.39 -10.62 -11.83
C VAL A 181 -12.07 -9.95 -12.12
N ALA A 182 -10.97 -10.62 -11.82
CA ALA A 182 -9.62 -10.10 -12.01
C ALA A 182 -8.74 -11.03 -12.85
N ASP A 183 -7.79 -10.44 -13.55
CA ASP A 183 -6.68 -11.11 -14.21
C ASP A 183 -5.37 -10.79 -13.48
N LEU A 184 -4.51 -11.78 -13.34
CA LEU A 184 -3.24 -11.67 -12.66
C LEU A 184 -2.10 -11.89 -13.66
N HIS A 185 -1.14 -10.99 -13.65
CA HIS A 185 0.06 -11.08 -14.47
C HIS A 185 1.28 -11.09 -13.56
N PHE A 186 2.17 -12.07 -13.77
CA PHE A 186 3.36 -12.23 -12.95
C PHE A 186 4.63 -12.09 -13.78
N VAL A 187 5.67 -11.55 -13.15
CA VAL A 187 7.03 -11.50 -13.71
C VAL A 187 7.99 -12.12 -12.70
N GLY A 188 8.45 -13.34 -12.99
CA GLY A 188 9.46 -14.04 -12.20
C GLY A 188 10.87 -13.84 -12.76
N ASP A 189 11.87 -14.56 -12.22
CA ASP A 189 13.27 -14.46 -12.66
C ASP A 189 13.49 -14.86 -14.12
N ILE A 190 12.66 -15.75 -14.66
CA ILE A 190 12.72 -16.19 -16.06
C ILE A 190 11.73 -15.43 -16.96
N GLY A 191 11.21 -14.29 -16.50
CA GLY A 191 10.32 -13.41 -17.26
C GLY A 191 8.84 -13.60 -16.93
N ARG A 192 7.97 -13.12 -17.83
CA ARG A 192 6.51 -13.14 -17.67
C ARG A 192 5.99 -14.56 -17.47
N ARG A 193 5.08 -14.71 -16.53
CA ARG A 193 4.41 -15.96 -16.18
C ARG A 193 2.91 -15.76 -16.11
N GLU A 194 2.19 -16.64 -16.77
CA GLU A 194 0.74 -16.76 -16.68
C GLU A 194 0.40 -18.20 -16.29
N THR A 195 -0.39 -18.36 -15.26
CA THR A 195 -0.89 -19.67 -14.85
C THR A 195 -2.33 -19.84 -15.34
N LEU A 196 -2.80 -21.08 -15.49
CA LEU A 196 -4.14 -21.33 -16.01
C LEU A 196 -5.25 -20.71 -15.13
N ASP A 197 -4.99 -20.58 -13.85
CA ASP A 197 -5.92 -20.05 -12.85
C ASP A 197 -5.65 -18.58 -12.49
N SER A 198 -4.75 -17.90 -13.22
CA SER A 198 -4.48 -16.48 -13.02
C SER A 198 -5.37 -15.56 -13.87
N GLN A 199 -6.20 -16.13 -14.74
CA GLN A 199 -7.09 -15.38 -15.61
C GLN A 199 -8.55 -15.63 -15.24
N GLY A 200 -9.35 -14.56 -15.16
CA GLY A 200 -10.75 -14.67 -14.82
C GLY A 200 -11.01 -15.14 -13.40
N VAL A 201 -10.16 -14.76 -12.46
CA VAL A 201 -10.34 -15.07 -11.03
C VAL A 201 -11.61 -14.40 -10.53
N VAL A 202 -12.58 -15.21 -10.11
CA VAL A 202 -13.85 -14.69 -9.59
C VAL A 202 -13.74 -14.49 -8.08
N ILE A 203 -14.01 -13.29 -7.63
CA ILE A 203 -14.10 -12.93 -6.22
C ILE A 203 -15.59 -12.70 -5.92
N PRO A 204 -16.26 -13.62 -5.20
CA PRO A 204 -17.67 -13.49 -4.87
C PRO A 204 -17.98 -12.19 -4.11
N SER A 205 -19.26 -11.84 -4.02
CA SER A 205 -19.71 -10.70 -3.22
C SER A 205 -19.33 -10.86 -1.76
N ARG A 206 -18.87 -9.81 -1.10
CA ARG A 206 -18.54 -9.75 0.33
C ARG A 206 -17.62 -10.89 0.78
N SER A 207 -16.61 -11.22 -0.03
CA SER A 207 -15.74 -12.38 0.26
C SER A 207 -14.27 -12.06 0.08
N LEU A 208 -13.46 -12.86 0.78
CA LEU A 208 -12.02 -12.86 0.69
C LEU A 208 -11.56 -14.12 -0.06
N VAL A 209 -10.74 -13.93 -1.09
CA VAL A 209 -10.10 -15.00 -1.86
C VAL A 209 -8.60 -14.90 -1.73
N VAL A 210 -7.93 -16.02 -1.48
CA VAL A 210 -6.47 -16.11 -1.33
C VAL A 210 -5.87 -16.81 -2.54
N PHE A 211 -4.89 -16.16 -3.17
CA PHE A 211 -4.14 -16.70 -4.29
C PHE A 211 -2.68 -16.95 -3.87
N ASP A 212 -2.30 -18.20 -3.73
CA ASP A 212 -0.95 -18.59 -3.35
C ASP A 212 0.00 -18.47 -4.55
N ILE A 213 0.87 -17.46 -4.52
CA ILE A 213 1.91 -17.24 -5.56
C ILE A 213 2.97 -18.34 -5.48
N THR A 214 3.32 -18.78 -4.26
CA THR A 214 4.45 -19.71 -4.04
C THR A 214 4.29 -21.03 -4.78
N THR A 215 3.07 -21.57 -4.81
CA THR A 215 2.79 -22.82 -5.51
C THR A 215 2.74 -22.66 -7.02
N ARG A 216 2.42 -21.48 -7.52
CA ARG A 216 2.22 -21.20 -8.96
C ARG A 216 3.48 -20.71 -9.64
N ILE A 217 4.29 -19.96 -8.93
CA ILE A 217 5.57 -19.39 -9.41
C ILE A 217 6.66 -19.74 -8.38
N PRO A 218 7.04 -21.02 -8.28
CA PRO A 218 8.02 -21.44 -7.29
C PRO A 218 9.44 -21.00 -7.68
N ASP A 219 10.31 -20.94 -6.68
CA ASP A 219 11.77 -20.77 -6.80
C ASP A 219 12.18 -19.50 -7.57
N SER A 220 11.45 -18.39 -7.35
CA SER A 220 11.81 -17.09 -7.92
C SER A 220 12.32 -16.18 -6.81
N SER A 221 13.50 -15.58 -7.01
CA SER A 221 14.10 -14.65 -6.06
C SER A 221 13.23 -13.40 -5.93
N VAL A 222 12.70 -12.93 -7.05
CA VAL A 222 11.72 -11.85 -7.09
C VAL A 222 10.56 -12.21 -8.02
N VAL A 223 9.35 -11.96 -7.55
CA VAL A 223 8.12 -12.03 -8.33
C VAL A 223 7.41 -10.69 -8.23
N SER A 224 7.16 -10.06 -9.37
CA SER A 224 6.25 -8.92 -9.43
C SER A 224 4.88 -9.39 -9.90
N ALA A 225 3.82 -8.73 -9.41
CA ALA A 225 2.45 -9.01 -9.82
C ALA A 225 1.71 -7.74 -10.21
N THR A 226 0.87 -7.86 -11.24
CA THR A 226 -0.15 -6.87 -11.61
C THR A 226 -1.50 -7.55 -11.54
N VAL A 227 -2.47 -6.86 -10.98
CA VAL A 227 -3.87 -7.28 -10.90
C VAL A 227 -4.72 -6.31 -11.69
N ASP A 228 -5.40 -6.81 -12.72
CA ASP A 228 -6.32 -6.04 -13.55
C ASP A 228 -7.75 -6.53 -13.27
N VAL A 229 -8.58 -5.71 -12.65
CA VAL A 229 -9.96 -6.05 -12.30
C VAL A 229 -10.88 -5.66 -13.46
N ARG A 230 -11.28 -6.66 -14.24
CA ARG A 230 -12.15 -6.46 -15.41
C ARG A 230 -13.60 -6.14 -15.06
N VAL A 231 -14.07 -6.59 -13.91
CA VAL A 231 -15.44 -6.40 -13.43
C VAL A 231 -15.40 -6.05 -11.95
N GLY A 232 -16.02 -4.97 -11.56
CA GLY A 232 -16.06 -4.48 -10.19
C GLY A 232 -14.78 -3.76 -9.78
N GLN A 233 -14.56 -3.69 -8.48
CA GLN A 233 -13.36 -3.16 -7.84
C GLN A 233 -13.01 -4.04 -6.64
N LEU A 234 -11.76 -4.06 -6.27
CA LEU A 234 -11.25 -4.89 -5.17
C LEU A 234 -10.36 -4.06 -4.25
N VAL A 235 -10.13 -4.59 -3.07
CA VAL A 235 -8.95 -4.28 -2.26
C VAL A 235 -8.01 -5.46 -2.36
N VAL A 236 -6.73 -5.21 -2.66
CA VAL A 236 -5.74 -6.28 -2.80
C VAL A 236 -4.53 -6.00 -1.93
N ALA A 237 -4.13 -7.00 -1.16
CA ALA A 237 -2.90 -6.99 -0.38
C ALA A 237 -2.03 -8.21 -0.72
N ARG A 238 -0.74 -8.10 -0.49
CA ARG A 238 0.21 -9.20 -0.55
C ARG A 238 0.69 -9.52 0.86
N MET A 239 0.63 -10.78 1.25
CA MET A 239 1.33 -11.29 2.43
C MET A 239 2.60 -12.00 1.99
N GLN A 240 3.72 -11.63 2.58
CA GLN A 240 5.02 -12.27 2.41
C GLN A 240 5.50 -12.78 3.76
N THR A 241 5.97 -14.02 3.81
CA THR A 241 6.72 -14.55 4.95
C THR A 241 8.06 -15.09 4.47
N ALA A 242 9.06 -14.96 5.31
CA ALA A 242 10.39 -15.50 5.10
C ALA A 242 10.84 -16.23 6.39
N GLU A 243 11.36 -17.43 6.25
CA GLU A 243 11.79 -18.29 7.38
C GLU A 243 13.13 -18.98 7.08
N ASP A 244 14.00 -18.39 6.29
CA ASP A 244 15.26 -19.03 5.90
C ASP A 244 16.49 -18.20 6.23
N GLY A 245 17.39 -18.80 6.98
CA GLY A 245 18.74 -18.33 7.19
C GLY A 245 18.83 -16.90 7.69
N ASN A 246 19.26 -16.01 6.82
CA ASN A 246 19.43 -14.57 7.11
C ASN A 246 18.20 -13.74 6.80
N GLN A 247 17.14 -14.35 6.23
CA GLN A 247 15.92 -13.65 5.85
C GLN A 247 14.75 -14.24 6.64
N LYS A 248 14.42 -13.62 7.76
CA LYS A 248 13.25 -13.96 8.56
C LYS A 248 12.38 -12.75 8.71
N GLY A 249 11.06 -12.95 8.66
CA GLY A 249 10.12 -11.89 8.88
C GLY A 249 8.80 -12.12 8.17
N LEU A 250 7.91 -11.20 8.38
CA LEU A 250 6.63 -11.10 7.68
C LEU A 250 6.39 -9.67 7.25
N ASP A 251 5.62 -9.52 6.19
CA ASP A 251 5.28 -8.22 5.62
C ASP A 251 3.94 -8.32 4.87
N LEU A 252 3.01 -7.49 5.25
CA LEU A 252 1.73 -7.31 4.59
C LEU A 252 1.74 -5.95 3.89
N LEU A 253 1.56 -5.95 2.59
CA LEU A 253 1.58 -4.74 1.78
C LEU A 253 0.31 -4.63 0.96
N TYR A 254 -0.41 -3.53 1.05
CA TYR A 254 -1.41 -3.18 0.05
C TYR A 254 -0.72 -2.80 -1.25
N GLY A 255 -1.22 -3.28 -2.39
CA GLY A 255 -0.65 -2.91 -3.68
C GLY A 255 -0.73 -1.41 -3.95
N SER A 256 0.16 -0.91 -4.79
CA SER A 256 -0.08 0.40 -5.40
C SER A 256 -1.28 0.28 -6.34
N ASN A 257 -2.30 1.07 -6.10
CA ASN A 257 -3.53 1.06 -6.92
C ASN A 257 -3.40 1.96 -8.16
N ARG A 258 -2.22 2.54 -8.38
CA ARG A 258 -1.86 3.33 -9.55
C ARG A 258 -0.37 3.20 -9.85
N ALA A 259 -0.04 3.04 -11.12
CA ALA A 259 1.29 3.29 -11.64
C ALA A 259 1.43 4.77 -12.03
N SER A 260 2.62 5.35 -11.90
CA SER A 260 2.88 6.75 -12.18
C SER A 260 4.21 6.94 -12.90
N SER A 261 4.35 8.00 -13.68
CA SER A 261 5.61 8.32 -14.34
C SER A 261 6.72 8.78 -13.37
N ARG A 262 6.36 9.07 -12.13
CA ARG A 262 7.27 9.49 -11.08
C ARG A 262 6.78 9.02 -9.74
N VAL A 263 7.61 8.29 -9.02
CA VAL A 263 7.32 7.81 -7.68
C VAL A 263 8.50 8.09 -6.75
N PHE A 264 8.19 8.26 -5.47
CA PHE A 264 9.17 8.46 -4.42
C PHE A 264 9.08 7.33 -3.41
N LEU A 265 10.25 6.88 -2.98
CA LEU A 265 10.42 6.03 -1.82
C LEU A 265 10.97 6.94 -0.71
N THR A 266 10.31 6.94 0.44
CA THR A 266 10.67 7.83 1.54
C THR A 266 12.00 7.43 2.15
N GLY A 267 12.69 8.41 2.73
CA GLY A 267 14.02 8.22 3.30
C GLY A 267 14.05 7.11 4.32
N TYR A 268 15.09 6.34 4.24
CA TYR A 268 15.41 5.25 5.13
C TYR A 268 16.80 5.49 5.68
N GLU A 269 16.97 5.29 6.98
CA GLU A 269 18.30 5.23 7.56
C GLU A 269 18.86 3.84 7.31
N GLN A 270 19.88 3.76 6.49
CA GLN A 270 20.49 2.50 6.12
C GLN A 270 21.03 1.81 7.38
N GLY A 271 20.51 0.62 7.65
CA GLY A 271 21.07 -0.30 8.62
C GLY A 271 22.46 -0.77 8.16
N PRO A 272 23.29 -1.30 9.05
CA PRO A 272 24.58 -1.82 8.68
C PRO A 272 24.44 -2.99 7.70
N GLU A 273 25.11 -2.88 6.55
CA GLU A 273 25.27 -3.90 5.50
C GLU A 273 23.98 -4.47 4.91
N GLY A 274 23.47 -3.72 3.98
CA GLY A 274 22.36 -3.80 3.14
C GLY A 274 21.92 -5.10 2.50
N ASN A 275 20.84 -5.62 2.99
CA ASN A 275 19.96 -6.48 2.21
C ASN A 275 18.79 -5.62 1.69
N GLU A 276 19.11 -4.57 0.94
CA GLU A 276 18.13 -3.61 0.45
C GLU A 276 18.10 -3.62 -1.06
N LEU A 277 16.91 -3.52 -1.61
CA LEU A 277 16.75 -3.40 -3.05
C LEU A 277 15.55 -2.52 -3.42
N ILE A 278 15.57 -2.01 -4.64
CA ILE A 278 14.43 -1.41 -5.30
C ILE A 278 14.01 -2.32 -6.44
N SER A 279 12.74 -2.72 -6.45
CA SER A 279 12.14 -3.41 -7.58
C SER A 279 11.25 -2.44 -8.36
N ILE A 280 11.50 -2.31 -9.67
CA ILE A 280 10.76 -1.39 -10.54
C ILE A 280 10.06 -2.22 -11.61
N LEU A 281 8.75 -2.11 -11.68
CA LEU A 281 7.88 -2.81 -12.61
C LEU A 281 7.44 -1.86 -13.73
N ASN A 282 7.61 -2.30 -14.96
CA ASN A 282 7.02 -1.67 -16.14
C ASN A 282 5.72 -2.43 -16.51
N PRO A 283 4.54 -1.88 -16.23
CA PRO A 283 3.28 -2.49 -16.62
C PRO A 283 2.90 -2.26 -18.08
N ASN A 284 3.68 -1.46 -18.83
CA ASN A 284 3.36 -1.08 -20.22
C ASN A 284 3.79 -2.14 -21.22
N ASN A 285 3.18 -2.11 -22.40
CA ASN A 285 3.53 -2.99 -23.54
C ASN A 285 4.75 -2.51 -24.35
N GLU A 286 5.40 -1.44 -23.89
CA GLU A 286 6.56 -0.83 -24.53
C GLU A 286 7.73 -0.73 -23.57
N LEU A 287 8.93 -0.52 -24.11
CA LEU A 287 10.13 -0.26 -23.31
C LEU A 287 10.01 1.10 -22.65
N VAL A 288 10.37 1.19 -21.36
CA VAL A 288 10.40 2.44 -20.60
C VAL A 288 11.82 2.66 -20.07
N GLU A 289 12.35 3.85 -20.33
CA GLU A 289 13.59 4.30 -19.71
C GLU A 289 13.30 5.02 -18.39
N VAL A 290 14.00 4.65 -17.33
CA VAL A 290 13.83 5.26 -16.01
C VAL A 290 15.15 5.77 -15.44
N GLU A 291 15.06 6.83 -14.65
CA GLU A 291 16.13 7.34 -13.81
C GLU A 291 15.78 7.06 -12.34
N VAL A 292 16.69 6.43 -11.63
CA VAL A 292 16.65 6.25 -10.18
C VAL A 292 17.66 7.21 -9.57
N SER A 293 17.19 8.20 -8.82
CA SER A 293 18.02 9.19 -8.15
C SER A 293 17.99 9.01 -6.64
N PHE A 294 19.16 8.86 -6.04
CA PHE A 294 19.33 8.81 -4.59
C PHE A 294 19.61 10.23 -4.09
N LEU A 295 18.84 10.64 -3.09
CA LEU A 295 18.79 11.99 -2.57
C LEU A 295 19.26 12.00 -1.12
N GLY A 296 20.30 12.75 -0.82
CA GLY A 296 20.84 12.90 0.53
C GLY A 296 20.22 14.08 1.28
N SER A 297 20.70 14.30 2.50
CA SER A 297 20.39 15.50 3.28
C SER A 297 20.78 16.76 2.49
N GLY A 298 19.96 17.81 2.55
CA GLY A 298 20.12 19.03 1.77
C GLY A 298 19.75 18.89 0.29
N GLY A 299 18.96 17.87 -0.09
CA GLY A 299 18.41 17.71 -1.44
C GLY A 299 19.43 17.42 -2.55
N GLN A 300 20.68 17.12 -2.19
CA GLN A 300 21.71 16.78 -3.18
C GLN A 300 21.50 15.38 -3.76
N LYS A 301 21.66 15.24 -5.07
CA LYS A 301 21.71 13.93 -5.71
C LYS A 301 23.03 13.24 -5.36
N LEU A 302 22.97 12.17 -4.58
CA LEU A 302 24.13 11.36 -4.21
C LEU A 302 24.58 10.46 -5.36
N GLN A 303 23.61 9.83 -6.01
CA GLN A 303 23.83 8.94 -7.14
C GLN A 303 22.62 8.95 -8.06
N THR A 304 22.85 8.66 -9.32
CA THR A 304 21.80 8.46 -10.33
C THR A 304 22.10 7.21 -11.15
N ARG A 305 21.10 6.36 -11.34
CA ARG A 305 21.17 5.17 -12.20
C ARG A 305 20.11 5.29 -13.29
N LYS A 306 20.49 4.97 -14.53
CA LYS A 306 19.56 4.87 -15.66
C LYS A 306 19.36 3.41 -16.00
N LEU A 307 18.11 3.02 -16.17
CA LEU A 307 17.71 1.65 -16.45
C LEU A 307 16.73 1.62 -17.62
N GLU A 308 16.80 0.54 -18.40
CA GLU A 308 15.83 0.23 -19.44
C GLU A 308 14.93 -0.92 -18.95
N LEU A 309 13.64 -0.65 -18.82
CA LEU A 309 12.64 -1.66 -18.47
C LEU A 309 11.92 -2.12 -19.73
N ARG A 310 12.14 -3.35 -20.14
CA ARG A 310 11.41 -3.94 -21.27
C ARG A 310 9.91 -4.01 -20.94
N ALA A 311 9.11 -4.09 -22.01
CA ALA A 311 7.67 -4.24 -21.90
C ALA A 311 7.26 -5.38 -20.95
N LEU A 312 6.35 -5.10 -20.03
CA LEU A 312 5.82 -6.06 -19.07
C LEU A 312 6.92 -6.81 -18.27
N GLN A 313 7.99 -6.13 -17.94
CA GLN A 313 9.14 -6.67 -17.19
C GLN A 313 9.43 -5.84 -15.96
N ARG A 314 10.26 -6.38 -15.10
CA ARG A 314 10.82 -5.68 -13.92
C ARG A 314 12.33 -5.57 -14.01
N GLN A 315 12.86 -4.61 -13.27
CA GLN A 315 14.28 -4.47 -12.97
C GLN A 315 14.48 -4.37 -11.47
N VAL A 316 15.49 -5.07 -10.96
CA VAL A 316 15.89 -5.00 -9.56
C VAL A 316 17.22 -4.26 -9.47
N LEU A 317 17.28 -3.33 -8.54
CA LEU A 317 18.48 -2.57 -8.22
C LEU A 317 18.83 -2.84 -6.76
N GLU A 318 19.90 -3.59 -6.53
CA GLU A 318 20.50 -3.77 -5.21
C GLU A 318 21.13 -2.45 -4.76
N LEU A 319 20.97 -2.10 -3.49
CA LEU A 319 21.47 -0.85 -2.96
C LEU A 319 22.86 -1.01 -2.37
N GLU A 320 23.74 -0.11 -2.77
CA GLU A 320 25.06 0.06 -2.21
C GLU A 320 24.99 1.01 -1.00
N THR A 321 25.90 0.85 -0.05
CA THR A 321 26.03 1.76 1.11
C THR A 321 26.52 3.13 0.64
N PHE A 322 25.73 4.18 0.84
CA PHE A 322 26.11 5.55 0.46
C PHE A 322 26.89 6.30 1.53
N GLY A 323 27.12 5.69 2.70
CA GLY A 323 27.83 6.32 3.81
C GLY A 323 27.10 7.50 4.45
N ASN A 324 25.84 7.75 4.05
CA ASN A 324 24.98 8.78 4.59
C ASN A 324 23.66 8.11 5.06
N PRO A 325 23.32 8.22 6.34
CA PRO A 325 22.27 7.37 6.92
C PRO A 325 20.86 7.67 6.38
N THR A 326 20.62 8.83 5.81
CA THR A 326 19.26 9.27 5.44
C THR A 326 19.22 9.69 3.99
N TYR A 327 18.40 9.04 3.18
CA TYR A 327 18.14 9.41 1.80
C TYR A 327 16.71 9.12 1.38
N GLY A 328 16.21 9.92 0.43
CA GLY A 328 15.01 9.61 -0.34
C GLY A 328 15.40 9.03 -1.70
N VAL A 329 14.51 8.32 -2.33
CA VAL A 329 14.71 7.81 -3.70
C VAL A 329 13.60 8.33 -4.60
N GLU A 330 14.00 8.89 -5.72
CA GLU A 330 13.12 9.26 -6.83
C GLU A 330 13.29 8.24 -7.96
N VAL A 331 12.20 7.64 -8.42
CA VAL A 331 12.16 6.82 -9.63
C VAL A 331 11.28 7.53 -10.64
N LYS A 332 11.86 7.90 -11.79
CA LYS A 332 11.18 8.70 -12.81
C LYS A 332 11.36 8.09 -14.20
N SER A 333 10.26 7.94 -14.95
CA SER A 333 10.32 7.61 -16.38
C SER A 333 10.64 8.84 -17.21
N PHE A 334 11.43 8.70 -18.28
CA PHE A 334 11.75 9.81 -19.19
C PHE A 334 10.60 10.17 -20.11
N ASP A 335 9.85 9.17 -20.57
CA ASP A 335 8.79 9.33 -21.57
C ASP A 335 7.40 9.61 -20.96
N GLY A 336 7.32 9.73 -19.63
CA GLY A 336 6.06 9.95 -18.93
C GLY A 336 5.22 8.68 -18.77
N GLU A 337 5.74 7.52 -19.18
CA GLU A 337 5.06 6.24 -19.04
C GLU A 337 4.95 5.81 -17.57
N PRO A 338 3.81 5.25 -17.15
CA PRO A 338 3.61 4.85 -15.77
C PRO A 338 4.46 3.64 -15.39
N ILE A 339 5.02 3.69 -14.19
CA ILE A 339 5.80 2.61 -13.56
C ILE A 339 5.32 2.40 -12.14
N ALA A 340 5.62 1.25 -11.56
CA ALA A 340 5.46 1.00 -10.14
C ALA A 340 6.81 0.59 -9.54
N ALA A 341 7.11 1.03 -8.32
CA ALA A 341 8.34 0.67 -7.65
C ALA A 341 8.08 0.31 -6.20
N SER A 342 8.90 -0.58 -5.64
CA SER A 342 8.92 -0.88 -4.21
C SER A 342 10.35 -0.90 -3.71
N PHE A 343 10.52 -0.38 -2.52
CA PHE A 343 11.71 -0.54 -1.70
C PHE A 343 11.52 -1.76 -0.80
N VAL A 344 12.55 -2.58 -0.65
CA VAL A 344 12.52 -3.79 0.16
C VAL A 344 13.75 -3.82 1.03
N SER A 345 13.57 -4.13 2.30
CA SER A 345 14.66 -4.29 3.25
C SER A 345 14.47 -5.50 4.15
N TRP A 346 15.58 -6.12 4.52
CA TRP A 346 15.63 -7.22 5.48
C TRP A 346 16.51 -6.84 6.67
N ALA A 347 16.13 -7.30 7.87
CA ALA A 347 17.04 -7.31 8.99
C ALA A 347 18.20 -8.25 8.68
N GLY A 348 19.43 -7.77 8.85
CA GLY A 348 20.65 -8.52 8.61
C GLY A 348 21.45 -8.68 9.89
N LYS A 349 22.31 -9.72 9.94
CA LYS A 349 23.32 -9.82 10.99
C LYS A 349 24.37 -8.74 10.79
N SER A 350 24.47 -7.80 11.75
CA SER A 350 25.65 -6.98 11.91
C SER A 350 26.59 -7.62 12.90
N SER A 351 27.87 -7.65 12.58
CA SER A 351 28.91 -8.16 13.47
C SER A 351 29.10 -7.34 14.75
N ASP A 352 28.60 -6.10 14.78
CA ASP A 352 28.94 -5.11 15.80
C ASP A 352 27.75 -4.59 16.62
N LEU A 353 26.53 -4.97 16.25
CA LEU A 353 25.31 -4.66 16.99
C LEU A 353 24.51 -5.96 17.16
N GLU A 354 23.94 -6.18 18.34
CA GLU A 354 22.94 -7.23 18.58
C GLU A 354 21.66 -6.90 17.79
N LEU A 355 21.76 -6.78 16.46
CA LEU A 355 20.62 -6.50 15.61
C LEU A 355 19.79 -7.77 15.40
N LEU A 356 18.50 -7.57 15.28
CA LEU A 356 17.53 -8.62 15.12
C LEU A 356 17.82 -9.47 13.89
N ASP A 357 17.81 -10.79 14.06
CA ASP A 357 17.82 -11.74 12.95
C ASP A 357 16.49 -11.78 12.19
N VAL A 358 15.52 -10.94 12.57
CA VAL A 358 14.13 -10.99 12.10
C VAL A 358 13.66 -9.62 11.65
N GLY A 359 13.22 -9.52 10.43
CA GLY A 359 12.59 -8.32 9.87
C GLY A 359 12.56 -8.38 8.36
N LEU A 360 11.42 -8.12 7.81
CA LEU A 360 11.17 -7.94 6.39
C LEU A 360 10.20 -6.80 6.25
N ASN A 361 10.49 -5.87 5.38
CA ASN A 361 9.59 -4.78 5.08
C ASN A 361 9.63 -4.42 3.60
N THR A 362 8.49 -4.06 3.07
CA THR A 362 8.34 -3.57 1.70
C THR A 362 7.52 -2.28 1.71
N GLN A 363 8.03 -1.24 1.09
CA GLN A 363 7.33 0.02 0.88
C GLN A 363 7.07 0.25 -0.59
N ASN A 364 5.83 0.55 -0.97
CA ASN A 364 5.54 1.01 -2.32
C ASN A 364 5.98 2.47 -2.54
N GLY A 365 6.44 2.76 -3.75
CA GLY A 365 6.68 4.11 -4.18
C GLY A 365 5.37 4.91 -4.24
N VAL A 366 5.41 6.13 -3.73
CA VAL A 366 4.27 7.04 -3.68
C VAL A 366 4.43 8.17 -4.69
N ASP A 367 3.35 8.57 -5.32
CA ASP A 367 3.29 9.66 -6.29
C ASP A 367 2.42 10.83 -5.82
N LEU A 368 1.90 10.73 -4.60
CA LEU A 368 1.13 11.77 -3.93
C LEU A 368 1.80 12.17 -2.63
N ALA A 369 1.81 13.48 -2.38
CA ALA A 369 2.26 14.06 -1.12
C ALA A 369 1.14 14.88 -0.50
N ALA A 370 1.17 15.09 0.80
CA ALA A 370 0.16 15.86 1.50
C ALA A 370 0.79 16.97 2.36
N ARG A 371 -0.04 17.98 2.69
CA ARG A 371 0.37 19.07 3.59
C ARG A 371 0.08 18.76 5.05
N LYS A 372 -0.84 17.82 5.30
CA LYS A 372 -1.24 17.45 6.64
C LYS A 372 -1.19 15.95 6.79
N TRP A 373 -0.51 15.51 7.82
CA TRP A 373 -0.35 14.10 8.15
C TRP A 373 -0.72 13.84 9.59
N LYS A 374 -1.24 12.67 9.82
CA LYS A 374 -1.49 12.14 11.15
C LYS A 374 -0.81 10.77 11.27
N LEU A 375 -0.12 10.57 12.35
CA LEU A 375 0.59 9.33 12.67
C LEU A 375 0.06 8.78 13.98
N LEU A 376 -0.19 7.48 14.00
CA LEU A 376 -0.52 6.74 15.20
C LEU A 376 0.74 5.97 15.64
N LEU A 377 1.41 6.47 16.66
CA LEU A 377 2.60 5.87 17.25
C LEU A 377 2.26 4.97 18.45
N GLU A 378 0.99 4.94 18.84
CA GLU A 378 0.48 4.13 19.96
C GLU A 378 0.61 2.64 19.67
N ASN A 379 0.99 1.87 20.70
CA ASN A 379 1.26 0.43 20.64
C ASN A 379 2.47 0.01 19.81
N SER A 380 3.20 0.95 19.24
CA SER A 380 4.54 0.67 18.76
C SER A 380 5.44 0.67 19.99
N SER A 381 5.64 -0.48 20.62
CA SER A 381 6.74 -0.67 21.55
C SER A 381 8.03 -0.66 20.76
N PHE A 382 8.46 0.54 20.35
CA PHE A 382 9.75 0.69 19.70
C PHE A 382 10.85 0.57 20.74
N GLU A 383 11.81 -0.29 20.50
CA GLU A 383 13.11 -0.19 21.13
C GLU A 383 13.94 0.88 20.44
N SER A 384 13.74 1.03 19.12
CA SER A 384 14.30 2.10 18.29
C SER A 384 13.40 2.38 17.08
N GLY A 385 13.51 3.58 16.52
CA GLY A 385 12.76 3.95 15.33
C GLY A 385 13.15 5.33 14.81
N TYR A 386 12.62 5.66 13.63
CA TYR A 386 12.85 6.94 12.98
C TYR A 386 11.57 7.49 12.36
N LEU A 387 11.33 8.76 12.57
CA LEU A 387 10.36 9.56 11.83
C LEU A 387 11.09 10.23 10.68
N SER A 388 10.73 9.93 9.45
CA SER A 388 11.31 10.54 8.26
C SER A 388 10.31 11.48 7.59
N VAL A 389 10.78 12.65 7.19
CA VAL A 389 10.01 13.64 6.41
C VAL A 389 10.80 14.01 5.17
N PHE A 390 10.16 13.95 4.01
CA PHE A 390 10.77 14.22 2.73
C PHE A 390 9.98 15.26 1.94
N ASN A 391 10.66 16.28 1.41
CA ASN A 391 10.08 17.27 0.51
C ASN A 391 10.31 16.85 -0.95
N PRO A 392 9.33 16.27 -1.65
CA PRO A 392 9.51 15.80 -3.03
C PRO A 392 9.51 16.92 -4.07
N ASN A 393 9.24 18.16 -3.67
CA ASN A 393 9.20 19.30 -4.57
C ASN A 393 10.59 19.90 -4.73
N SER A 394 11.13 19.90 -5.93
CA SER A 394 12.48 20.42 -6.21
C SER A 394 12.62 21.95 -6.18
N LYS A 395 11.52 22.69 -6.10
CA LYS A 395 11.50 24.15 -6.31
C LYS A 395 11.04 24.96 -5.09
N THR A 396 10.48 24.30 -4.09
CA THR A 396 9.90 24.99 -2.93
C THR A 396 10.49 24.48 -1.63
N ILE A 397 10.69 25.38 -0.69
CA ILE A 397 11.01 25.05 0.69
C ILE A 397 9.70 24.63 1.39
N ALA A 398 9.74 23.53 2.12
CA ALA A 398 8.66 23.11 2.97
C ALA A 398 8.96 23.53 4.41
N SER A 399 8.12 24.41 4.97
CA SER A 399 8.13 24.70 6.40
C SER A 399 7.16 23.76 7.09
N ILE A 400 7.65 22.93 8.00
CA ILE A 400 6.95 21.82 8.63
C ILE A 400 6.81 22.10 10.11
N LYS A 401 5.60 21.96 10.61
CA LYS A 401 5.28 22.14 12.02
C LYS A 401 4.77 20.84 12.59
N PHE A 402 5.31 20.49 13.74
CA PHE A 402 4.89 19.32 14.52
C PHE A 402 4.00 19.78 15.69
N SER A 403 2.92 19.03 15.97
CA SER A 403 2.06 19.25 17.13
C SER A 403 2.37 18.22 18.23
N ASN A 404 2.11 18.55 19.50
CA ASN A 404 2.51 17.82 20.72
C ASN A 404 3.89 18.20 21.28
N GLN A 405 4.12 19.50 21.43
CA GLN A 405 5.42 20.11 21.75
C GLN A 405 6.17 19.52 22.96
N GLU A 406 5.51 19.28 24.09
CA GLU A 406 6.18 18.81 25.32
C GLU A 406 6.85 17.44 25.13
N SER A 407 6.20 16.58 24.35
CA SER A 407 6.71 15.23 24.08
C SER A 407 7.79 15.22 23.00
N LEU A 408 7.69 16.10 22.01
CA LEU A 408 8.65 16.21 20.89
C LEU A 408 10.00 16.74 21.34
N LEU A 409 10.01 17.72 22.25
CA LEU A 409 11.24 18.27 22.84
C LEU A 409 12.05 17.19 23.59
N SER A 410 11.38 16.22 24.22
CA SER A 410 12.07 15.11 24.89
C SER A 410 12.78 14.18 23.92
N LEU A 411 12.35 14.15 22.65
CA LEU A 411 12.93 13.36 21.55
C LEU A 411 13.94 14.17 20.72
N GLY A 412 14.14 15.43 21.04
CA GLY A 412 15.01 16.31 20.25
C GLY A 412 14.41 16.72 18.88
N ILE A 413 13.10 16.52 18.67
CA ILE A 413 12.40 16.97 17.48
C ILE A 413 12.00 18.44 17.69
N PRO A 414 12.46 19.38 16.85
CA PRO A 414 12.10 20.78 16.98
C PRO A 414 10.62 21.01 16.61
N ASP A 415 10.02 22.09 17.12
CA ASP A 415 8.63 22.46 16.84
C ASP A 415 8.39 22.73 15.35
N GLN A 416 9.41 23.23 14.68
CA GLN A 416 9.36 23.60 13.28
C GLN A 416 10.71 23.36 12.61
N ILE A 417 10.66 22.88 11.37
CA ILE A 417 11.81 22.71 10.50
C ILE A 417 11.53 23.29 9.12
N GLU A 418 12.58 23.54 8.37
CA GLU A 418 12.52 23.87 6.95
C GLU A 418 13.28 22.80 6.18
N LEU A 419 12.68 22.30 5.11
CA LEU A 419 13.31 21.37 4.17
C LEU A 419 13.41 22.02 2.80
N ASP A 420 14.61 22.04 2.26
CA ASP A 420 14.84 22.42 0.87
C ASP A 420 14.19 21.43 -0.10
N GLY A 421 14.16 21.80 -1.36
CA GLY A 421 13.61 20.92 -2.40
C GLY A 421 14.41 19.62 -2.53
N LEU A 422 13.73 18.49 -2.54
CA LEU A 422 14.28 17.12 -2.57
C LEU A 422 15.08 16.75 -1.31
N GLU A 423 14.90 17.47 -0.23
CA GLU A 423 15.56 17.18 1.05
C GLU A 423 14.75 16.20 1.89
N SER A 424 15.47 15.32 2.57
CA SER A 424 14.95 14.37 3.56
C SER A 424 15.62 14.59 4.90
N ILE A 425 14.86 14.47 5.97
CA ILE A 425 15.34 14.47 7.35
C ILE A 425 14.72 13.33 8.14
N SER A 426 15.50 12.75 9.04
CA SER A 426 15.00 11.73 9.97
C SER A 426 15.27 12.12 11.41
N PHE A 427 14.33 11.82 12.28
CA PHE A 427 14.42 12.02 13.72
C PHE A 427 14.33 10.68 14.43
N PRO A 428 15.25 10.37 15.33
CA PRO A 428 15.13 9.16 16.15
C PRO A 428 13.90 9.26 17.05
N ILE A 429 13.11 8.19 17.11
CA ILE A 429 11.99 8.02 17.99
C ILE A 429 12.18 6.70 18.73
N ALA A 430 12.49 6.76 20.03
CA ALA A 430 12.63 5.57 20.86
C ALA A 430 11.86 5.79 22.14
N ASP A 431 11.27 4.72 22.71
CA ASP A 431 10.53 4.73 23.98
C ASP A 431 9.55 5.90 24.13
N THR A 432 8.85 6.23 23.03
CA THR A 432 8.05 7.43 23.01
C THR A 432 6.73 7.26 23.77
N VAL A 433 6.41 8.25 24.61
CA VAL A 433 5.09 8.42 25.24
C VAL A 433 4.09 9.04 24.25
N ILE A 434 4.57 9.42 23.04
CA ILE A 434 3.74 10.08 22.03
C ILE A 434 2.84 9.03 21.41
N LYS A 435 1.53 9.16 21.61
CA LYS A 435 0.53 8.29 21.01
C LYS A 435 0.22 8.69 19.56
N THR A 436 0.18 9.99 19.32
CA THR A 436 -0.20 10.55 18.01
C THR A 436 0.65 11.76 17.69
N LEU A 437 0.95 11.94 16.41
CA LEU A 437 1.68 13.08 15.90
C LEU A 437 0.94 13.69 14.71
N ASP A 438 0.64 14.98 14.81
CA ASP A 438 0.13 15.78 13.70
C ASP A 438 1.26 16.57 13.06
N ILE A 439 1.34 16.54 11.73
CA ILE A 439 2.34 17.26 10.94
C ILE A 439 1.63 18.16 9.94
N ASP A 440 1.89 19.46 10.03
CA ASP A 440 1.41 20.47 9.10
C ASP A 440 2.58 21.04 8.29
N SER A 441 2.44 21.12 6.97
CA SER A 441 3.46 21.66 6.08
C SER A 441 2.90 22.70 5.12
N THR A 442 3.72 23.71 4.79
CA THR A 442 3.39 24.74 3.79
C THR A 442 3.43 24.22 2.37
N SER A 443 4.21 23.17 2.10
CA SER A 443 4.31 22.47 0.82
C SER A 443 4.00 20.99 1.04
N PRO A 444 3.46 20.26 0.04
CA PRO A 444 3.24 18.81 0.20
C PRO A 444 4.54 18.08 0.49
N VAL A 445 4.53 17.23 1.51
CA VAL A 445 5.66 16.39 1.95
C VAL A 445 5.21 14.93 2.05
N LEU A 446 6.18 14.03 2.11
CA LEU A 446 5.97 12.62 2.44
C LEU A 446 6.45 12.37 3.87
N VAL A 447 5.75 11.48 4.57
CA VAL A 447 6.06 11.14 5.96
C VAL A 447 6.03 9.64 6.11
N SER A 448 7.05 9.08 6.75
CA SER A 448 7.12 7.66 7.10
C SER A 448 7.70 7.45 8.49
N VAL A 449 7.39 6.31 9.07
CA VAL A 449 7.93 5.85 10.34
C VAL A 449 8.53 4.47 10.16
N VAL A 450 9.76 4.32 10.58
CA VAL A 450 10.40 3.01 10.78
C VAL A 450 10.39 2.70 12.25
N GLY A 451 9.93 1.53 12.62
CA GLY A 451 9.93 1.07 14.00
C GLY A 451 10.56 -0.32 14.12
N GLN A 452 11.32 -0.53 15.18
CA GLN A 452 12.00 -1.79 15.46
C GLN A 452 11.83 -2.17 16.93
N ASN A 453 11.59 -3.47 17.17
CA ASN A 453 11.61 -4.08 18.49
C ASN A 453 12.13 -5.53 18.40
N SER A 454 12.14 -6.25 19.51
CA SER A 454 12.59 -7.64 19.59
C SER A 454 11.82 -8.63 18.69
N SER A 455 10.65 -8.26 18.18
CA SER A 455 9.84 -9.09 17.26
C SER A 455 10.12 -8.83 15.79
N GLY A 456 10.76 -7.71 15.44
CA GLY A 456 11.05 -7.35 14.05
C GLY A 456 11.10 -5.84 13.83
N PHE A 457 11.11 -5.43 12.56
CA PHE A 457 10.96 -4.03 12.17
C PHE A 457 9.85 -3.87 11.13
N TYR A 458 9.32 -2.69 11.05
CA TYR A 458 8.33 -2.31 10.05
C TYR A 458 8.57 -0.86 9.60
N LEU A 459 8.09 -0.54 8.42
CA LEU A 459 8.03 0.81 7.90
C LEU A 459 6.59 1.11 7.49
N GLU A 460 6.04 2.21 7.98
CA GLU A 460 4.71 2.65 7.60
C GLU A 460 4.75 4.09 7.05
N THR A 461 3.83 4.40 6.14
CA THR A 461 3.58 5.77 5.73
C THR A 461 2.59 6.43 6.69
N GLY A 462 2.75 7.74 6.92
CA GLY A 462 1.72 8.52 7.62
C GLY A 462 0.38 8.49 6.88
N VAL A 463 -0.68 8.80 7.58
CA VAL A 463 -2.02 8.96 7.00
C VAL A 463 -2.27 10.42 6.69
N ALA A 464 -2.55 10.75 5.43
CA ALA A 464 -2.85 12.10 5.01
C ALA A 464 -4.23 12.55 5.54
N VAL A 465 -4.30 13.76 6.09
CA VAL A 465 -5.54 14.34 6.56
C VAL A 465 -6.24 15.08 5.44
N SER A 466 -7.41 14.58 5.01
CA SER A 466 -8.28 15.17 3.99
C SER A 466 -7.79 15.05 2.53
N LYS A 467 -8.70 14.67 1.64
CA LYS A 467 -8.53 14.57 0.18
C LYS A 467 -8.00 15.84 -0.48
N THR A 468 -8.33 16.99 0.10
CA THR A 468 -7.89 18.30 -0.40
C THR A 468 -6.44 18.62 -0.08
N SER A 469 -5.78 17.88 0.81
CA SER A 469 -4.38 18.07 1.16
C SER A 469 -3.42 17.26 0.30
N ALA A 470 -3.89 16.16 -0.30
CA ALA A 470 -3.08 15.33 -1.20
C ALA A 470 -2.96 15.98 -2.58
N ILE A 471 -1.76 16.12 -3.08
CA ILE A 471 -1.47 16.76 -4.36
C ILE A 471 -0.59 15.82 -5.18
N PRO A 472 -0.97 15.51 -6.44
CA PRO A 472 -0.09 14.77 -7.34
C PRO A 472 1.25 15.48 -7.48
N LEU A 473 2.32 14.72 -7.45
CA LEU A 473 3.66 15.24 -7.62
C LEU A 473 3.89 15.61 -9.09
N PRO A 474 4.40 16.82 -9.39
CA PRO A 474 4.59 17.29 -10.74
C PRO A 474 5.69 16.55 -11.50
#